data_7fb37fd6aa5f2c124cea3c15dd4d2ff6
#
_entry.id   7fb37fd6aa5f2c124cea3c15dd4d2ff6
#
_cell.length_a   1.000
_cell.length_b   1.000
_cell.length_c   1.000
_cell.angle_alpha   90.00
_cell.angle_beta   90.00
_cell.angle_gamma   90.00
#
_symmetry.space_group_name_H-M   'P 1'
#
loop_
_entity.id
_entity.type
_entity.pdbx_description
1 polymer ?
#
loop_
_entity_poly.entity_id
_entity_poly.type
_entity_poly.pdbx_seq_one_letter_code
_entity_poly.pdbx_strand_id
1 'polypeptide(L)'
;MSSIADEDYSRSVTLETSFGDFTVELYYKDAPRACRNFMELSRGHHYDGVTFHRVIKNFLVQAGDLSGTGKGIKSIYGAKFEDEIKPQLNHTAAGILSMANTGPNTNGTQFFITLAPCPSLDGKHTIFGRVCRGMDTIVEIGNVPTDDNDRPLEDVMILGASVKDVIHEINVYP
;
A
#
# COMPACT_ATOMS: atom_id res chain seq x y z
N MET A 1 8.28 -27.20 15.05
CA MET A 1 7.67 -26.61 13.87
C MET A 1 7.37 -25.16 14.16
N SER A 2 8.20 -24.27 13.65
CA SER A 2 7.82 -22.87 13.58
C SER A 2 6.63 -22.78 12.65
N SER A 3 5.52 -22.27 13.12
CA SER A 3 4.38 -22.04 12.26
C SER A 3 4.81 -21.01 11.20
N ILE A 4 4.41 -21.23 9.97
CA ILE A 4 4.58 -20.29 8.85
C ILE A 4 4.05 -18.88 9.22
N ALA A 5 3.26 -18.78 10.27
CA ALA A 5 2.73 -17.53 10.81
C ALA A 5 3.77 -16.63 11.51
N ASP A 6 4.92 -17.18 11.92
CA ASP A 6 5.99 -16.41 12.55
C ASP A 6 7.11 -16.05 11.57
N GLU A 7 7.03 -16.55 10.34
CA GLU A 7 7.99 -16.23 9.31
C GLU A 7 7.75 -14.82 8.77
N ASP A 8 8.47 -13.95 9.35
CA ASP A 8 9.08 -12.80 8.70
C ASP A 8 8.18 -11.67 8.23
N TYR A 9 7.37 -11.15 9.13
CA TYR A 9 6.92 -9.77 8.96
C TYR A 9 7.98 -8.79 9.48
N SER A 10 9.26 -9.07 9.19
CA SER A 10 10.39 -8.24 9.62
C SER A 10 10.28 -6.82 9.08
N ARG A 11 9.62 -6.66 7.92
CA ARG A 11 9.29 -5.37 7.33
C ARG A 11 7.81 -5.32 6.99
N SER A 12 7.08 -4.61 7.83
CA SER A 12 5.63 -4.46 7.71
C SER A 12 5.20 -3.07 8.12
N VAL A 13 4.02 -2.69 7.65
CA VAL A 13 3.37 -1.43 8.01
C VAL A 13 1.94 -1.73 8.41
N THR A 14 1.52 -1.22 9.57
CA THR A 14 0.12 -1.24 9.99
C THR A 14 -0.47 0.14 9.75
N LEU A 15 -1.54 0.21 8.98
CA LEU A 15 -2.33 1.41 8.79
C LEU A 15 -3.58 1.35 9.67
N GLU A 16 -3.76 2.37 10.49
CA GLU A 16 -4.98 2.56 11.26
C GLU A 16 -5.94 3.39 10.41
N THR A 17 -7.14 2.89 10.18
CA THR A 17 -8.15 3.61 9.39
C THR A 17 -9.42 3.81 10.18
N SER A 18 -10.29 4.68 9.68
CA SER A 18 -11.62 4.91 10.24
C SER A 18 -12.53 3.67 10.17
N PHE A 19 -12.13 2.61 9.45
CA PHE A 19 -12.84 1.33 9.34
C PHE A 19 -12.14 0.19 10.07
N GLY A 20 -11.02 0.45 10.75
CA GLY A 20 -10.21 -0.53 11.44
C GLY A 20 -8.78 -0.55 10.91
N ASP A 21 -8.00 -1.49 11.41
CA ASP A 21 -6.58 -1.58 11.09
C ASP A 21 -6.32 -2.70 10.10
N PHE A 22 -5.27 -2.53 9.30
CA PHE A 22 -4.72 -3.62 8.49
C PHE A 22 -3.21 -3.51 8.45
N THR A 23 -2.56 -4.65 8.27
CA THR A 23 -1.10 -4.74 8.19
C THR A 23 -0.70 -5.32 6.85
N VAL A 24 0.31 -4.71 6.22
CA VAL A 24 0.91 -5.20 4.99
C VAL A 24 2.34 -5.66 5.26
N GLU A 25 2.69 -6.82 4.72
CA GLU A 25 4.10 -7.21 4.64
C GLU A 25 4.69 -6.67 3.35
N LEU A 26 5.96 -6.30 3.37
CA LEU A 26 6.62 -5.66 2.25
C LEU A 26 7.60 -6.61 1.56
N TYR A 27 7.52 -6.68 0.24
CA TYR A 27 8.40 -7.50 -0.60
C TYR A 27 9.69 -6.75 -0.92
N TYR A 28 10.51 -6.55 0.12
CA TYR A 28 11.67 -5.68 0.02
C TYR A 28 12.73 -6.17 -0.96
N LYS A 29 12.86 -7.47 -1.15
CA LYS A 29 13.80 -8.05 -2.12
C LYS A 29 13.38 -7.79 -3.56
N ASP A 30 12.07 -7.81 -3.82
CA ASP A 30 11.53 -7.68 -5.17
C ASP A 30 11.33 -6.23 -5.59
N ALA A 31 10.95 -5.36 -4.65
CA ALA A 31 10.65 -3.96 -4.92
C ALA A 31 11.22 -3.04 -3.84
N PRO A 32 12.55 -2.96 -3.69
CA PRO A 32 13.17 -2.23 -2.59
C PRO A 32 12.85 -0.74 -2.59
N ARG A 33 12.73 -0.11 -3.74
CA ARG A 33 12.42 1.32 -3.83
C ARG A 33 10.98 1.63 -3.44
N ALA A 34 10.02 0.86 -3.95
CA ALA A 34 8.62 1.04 -3.60
C ALA A 34 8.39 0.76 -2.12
N CYS A 35 9.00 -0.29 -1.58
CA CYS A 35 8.92 -0.62 -0.15
C CYS A 35 9.49 0.48 0.73
N ARG A 36 10.67 0.98 0.40
CA ARG A 36 11.31 2.06 1.16
C ARG A 36 10.46 3.34 1.11
N ASN A 37 9.96 3.70 -0.06
CA ASN A 37 9.08 4.85 -0.23
C ASN A 37 7.85 4.74 0.68
N PHE A 38 7.17 3.62 0.65
CA PHE A 38 5.99 3.37 1.47
C PHE A 38 6.30 3.40 2.97
N MET A 39 7.39 2.75 3.39
CA MET A 39 7.83 2.75 4.79
C MET A 39 8.14 4.16 5.29
N GLU A 40 8.89 4.92 4.53
CA GLU A 40 9.31 6.28 4.94
C GLU A 40 8.15 7.26 4.93
N LEU A 41 7.23 7.16 3.97
CA LEU A 41 5.99 7.95 3.97
C LEU A 41 5.13 7.63 5.18
N SER A 42 5.05 6.36 5.57
CA SER A 42 4.32 5.91 6.75
C SER A 42 4.98 6.38 8.03
N ARG A 43 6.30 6.21 8.15
CA ARG A 43 7.08 6.62 9.33
C ARG A 43 7.06 8.13 9.53
N GLY A 44 7.07 8.90 8.45
CA GLY A 44 7.03 10.36 8.48
C GLY A 44 5.63 10.95 8.64
N HIS A 45 4.60 10.14 8.88
CA HIS A 45 3.20 10.58 9.05
C HIS A 45 2.61 11.27 7.83
N HIS A 46 3.15 11.01 6.64
CA HIS A 46 2.65 11.62 5.40
C HIS A 46 1.28 11.11 4.99
N TYR A 47 0.93 9.88 5.38
CA TYR A 47 -0.38 9.30 5.08
C TYR A 47 -1.46 9.66 6.11
N ASP A 48 -1.11 10.29 7.22
CA ASP A 48 -2.07 10.70 8.25
C ASP A 48 -3.07 11.69 7.65
N GLY A 49 -4.37 11.41 7.80
CA GLY A 49 -5.44 12.22 7.25
C GLY A 49 -5.74 12.01 5.77
N VAL A 50 -5.01 11.12 5.10
CA VAL A 50 -5.22 10.81 3.68
C VAL A 50 -6.35 9.80 3.52
N THR A 51 -7.19 9.99 2.51
CA THR A 51 -8.36 9.16 2.29
C THR A 51 -8.14 8.11 1.21
N PHE A 52 -8.93 7.02 1.29
CA PHE A 52 -9.13 6.11 0.16
C PHE A 52 -10.06 6.79 -0.83
N HIS A 53 -9.50 7.53 -1.75
CA HIS A 53 -10.25 8.40 -2.67
C HIS A 53 -10.85 7.67 -3.87
N ARG A 54 -10.48 6.42 -4.10
CA ARG A 54 -10.98 5.60 -5.21
C ARG A 54 -11.23 4.18 -4.72
N VAL A 55 -12.48 3.76 -4.80
CA VAL A 55 -12.90 2.41 -4.42
C VAL A 55 -13.76 1.84 -5.54
N ILE A 56 -13.32 0.74 -6.13
CA ILE A 56 -14.07 0.03 -7.15
C ILE A 56 -14.35 -1.38 -6.63
N LYS A 57 -15.63 -1.62 -6.35
CA LYS A 57 -16.09 -2.89 -5.79
C LYS A 57 -15.62 -4.07 -6.63
N ASN A 58 -15.14 -5.12 -5.96
CA ASN A 58 -14.60 -6.34 -6.58
C ASN A 58 -13.34 -6.11 -7.44
N PHE A 59 -12.72 -4.94 -7.35
CA PHE A 59 -11.52 -4.62 -8.11
C PHE A 59 -10.39 -4.17 -7.17
N LEU A 60 -10.45 -2.92 -6.66
CA LEU A 60 -9.39 -2.38 -5.82
C LEU A 60 -9.88 -1.25 -4.91
N VAL A 61 -9.08 -0.96 -3.88
CA VAL A 61 -9.17 0.24 -3.06
C VAL A 61 -7.85 1.01 -3.18
N GLN A 62 -7.91 2.31 -3.40
CA GLN A 62 -6.75 3.16 -3.70
C GLN A 62 -6.67 4.35 -2.76
N ALA A 63 -5.46 4.62 -2.27
CA ALA A 63 -5.17 5.72 -1.36
C ALA A 63 -3.79 6.31 -1.63
N GLY A 64 -3.38 7.28 -0.82
CA GLY A 64 -2.03 7.81 -0.84
C GLY A 64 -1.86 9.09 -1.64
N ASP A 65 -2.94 9.73 -2.09
CA ASP A 65 -2.86 11.03 -2.73
C ASP A 65 -2.65 12.12 -1.67
N LEU A 66 -1.45 12.67 -1.60
CA LEU A 66 -1.05 13.67 -0.62
C LEU A 66 -1.45 15.09 -1.02
N SER A 67 -1.97 15.32 -2.22
CA SER A 67 -2.31 16.65 -2.72
C SER A 67 -3.35 17.36 -1.84
N GLY A 68 -4.27 16.60 -1.26
CA GLY A 68 -5.28 17.12 -0.34
C GLY A 68 -4.76 17.54 1.04
N THR A 69 -3.50 17.20 1.38
CA THR A 69 -2.89 17.51 2.68
C THR A 69 -1.94 18.72 2.64
N GLY A 70 -1.76 19.33 1.48
CA GLY A 70 -0.82 20.41 1.27
C GLY A 70 0.66 20.00 1.26
N LYS A 71 0.94 18.70 1.33
CA LYS A 71 2.31 18.14 1.34
C LYS A 71 2.80 17.82 -0.06
N GLY A 72 2.87 18.70 -0.98
CA GLY A 72 3.16 18.51 -2.40
C GLY A 72 4.38 17.65 -2.81
N ILE A 73 4.74 16.62 -2.02
CA ILE A 73 5.83 15.70 -2.35
C ILE A 73 5.36 14.65 -3.35
N LYS A 74 6.24 14.31 -4.29
CA LYS A 74 5.96 13.32 -5.34
C LYS A 74 6.36 11.90 -4.95
N SER A 75 7.37 11.77 -4.10
CA SER A 75 7.85 10.54 -3.47
C SER A 75 8.93 10.92 -2.46
N ILE A 76 9.45 9.95 -1.71
CA ILE A 76 10.60 10.19 -0.82
C ILE A 76 11.88 10.56 -1.60
N TYR A 77 11.91 10.27 -2.90
CA TYR A 77 13.05 10.55 -3.77
C TYR A 77 13.00 11.93 -4.40
N GLY A 78 11.98 12.72 -4.08
CA GLY A 78 11.79 14.08 -4.60
C GLY A 78 11.10 14.14 -5.96
N ALA A 79 10.98 13.02 -6.66
CA ALA A 79 10.35 12.88 -7.96
C ALA A 79 9.67 11.53 -8.08
N LYS A 80 8.94 11.31 -9.17
CA LYS A 80 8.43 9.98 -9.53
C LYS A 80 9.61 9.04 -9.78
N PHE A 81 9.43 7.75 -9.50
CA PHE A 81 10.50 6.76 -9.63
C PHE A 81 10.09 5.58 -10.49
N GLU A 82 11.10 4.84 -10.95
CA GLU A 82 10.93 3.76 -11.91
C GLU A 82 10.21 2.54 -11.35
N ASP A 83 9.61 1.77 -12.25
CA ASP A 83 8.96 0.50 -11.95
C ASP A 83 9.98 -0.57 -11.54
N GLU A 84 9.51 -1.46 -10.68
CA GLU A 84 10.23 -2.67 -10.25
C GLU A 84 9.37 -3.89 -10.58
N ILE A 85 9.09 -4.07 -11.87
CA ILE A 85 8.24 -5.16 -12.36
C ILE A 85 9.00 -6.47 -12.35
N LYS A 86 8.39 -7.51 -11.75
CA LYS A 86 8.95 -8.87 -11.69
C LYS A 86 7.98 -9.85 -12.34
N PRO A 87 8.45 -10.70 -13.27
CA PRO A 87 7.57 -11.66 -13.95
C PRO A 87 6.85 -12.63 -13.02
N GLN A 88 7.46 -12.96 -11.88
CA GLN A 88 6.88 -13.88 -10.89
C GLN A 88 5.84 -13.24 -9.99
N LEU A 89 5.70 -11.91 -10.00
CA LEU A 89 4.72 -11.18 -9.19
C LEU A 89 3.57 -10.69 -10.05
N ASN A 90 2.39 -11.25 -9.80
CA ASN A 90 1.17 -10.91 -10.50
C ASN A 90 0.03 -10.66 -9.51
N HIS A 91 -1.00 -9.95 -9.96
CA HIS A 91 -2.17 -9.62 -9.15
C HIS A 91 -3.12 -10.83 -9.13
N THR A 92 -2.72 -11.90 -8.44
CA THR A 92 -3.34 -13.23 -8.51
C THR A 92 -4.49 -13.44 -7.53
N ALA A 93 -4.66 -12.53 -6.58
CA ALA A 93 -5.62 -12.69 -5.48
C ALA A 93 -6.02 -11.33 -4.91
N ALA A 94 -7.01 -11.32 -4.03
CA ALA A 94 -7.29 -10.16 -3.18
C ALA A 94 -6.15 -9.93 -2.19
N GLY A 95 -5.92 -8.67 -1.82
CA GLY A 95 -4.93 -8.29 -0.81
C GLY A 95 -3.54 -7.97 -1.34
N ILE A 96 -3.34 -7.90 -2.64
CA ILE A 96 -2.06 -7.52 -3.23
C ILE A 96 -1.88 -6.01 -3.15
N LEU A 97 -0.74 -5.58 -2.61
CA LEU A 97 -0.35 -4.18 -2.48
C LEU A 97 0.54 -3.79 -3.66
N SER A 98 0.11 -2.77 -4.40
CA SER A 98 0.72 -2.38 -5.67
C SER A 98 0.73 -0.86 -5.82
N MET A 99 1.66 -0.34 -6.62
CA MET A 99 1.76 1.10 -6.86
C MET A 99 0.78 1.57 -7.94
N ALA A 100 0.03 2.62 -7.62
CA ALA A 100 -0.70 3.36 -8.64
C ALA A 100 0.29 4.14 -9.51
N ASN A 101 -0.06 4.34 -10.77
CA ASN A 101 0.75 5.12 -11.70
C ASN A 101 -0.10 5.73 -12.82
N THR A 102 0.53 6.57 -13.63
CA THR A 102 -0.05 7.20 -14.83
C THR A 102 0.70 6.79 -16.10
N GLY A 103 1.30 5.62 -16.11
CA GLY A 103 2.10 5.06 -17.17
C GLY A 103 3.43 4.52 -16.63
N PRO A 104 4.32 4.03 -17.51
CA PRO A 104 5.61 3.48 -17.09
C PRO A 104 6.44 4.48 -16.29
N ASN A 105 7.07 3.98 -15.21
CA ASN A 105 8.04 4.73 -14.41
C ASN A 105 7.48 6.03 -13.80
N THR A 106 6.23 5.99 -13.33
CA THR A 106 5.57 7.14 -12.72
C THR A 106 5.07 6.86 -11.31
N ASN A 107 5.79 6.03 -10.55
CA ASN A 107 5.46 5.73 -9.16
C ASN A 107 5.67 6.96 -8.27
N GLY A 108 4.75 7.19 -7.37
CA GLY A 108 4.77 8.34 -6.46
C GLY A 108 4.40 7.95 -5.03
N THR A 109 3.31 8.52 -4.53
CA THR A 109 2.83 8.26 -3.17
C THR A 109 1.59 7.38 -3.13
N GLN A 110 0.88 7.22 -4.26
CA GLN A 110 -0.37 6.48 -4.30
C GLN A 110 -0.15 4.98 -4.47
N PHE A 111 -0.98 4.22 -3.80
CA PHE A 111 -0.97 2.75 -3.84
C PHE A 111 -2.40 2.23 -3.89
N PHE A 112 -2.54 0.96 -4.26
CA PHE A 112 -3.83 0.28 -4.18
C PHE A 112 -3.67 -1.12 -3.61
N ILE A 113 -4.78 -1.65 -3.13
CA ILE A 113 -4.90 -3.02 -2.64
C ILE A 113 -6.01 -3.69 -3.44
N THR A 114 -5.72 -4.84 -4.01
CA THR A 114 -6.68 -5.59 -4.81
C THR A 114 -7.77 -6.22 -3.94
N LEU A 115 -8.99 -6.31 -4.50
CA LEU A 115 -10.13 -6.97 -3.87
C LEU A 115 -10.44 -8.35 -4.51
N ALA A 116 -9.77 -8.66 -5.60
CA ALA A 116 -9.94 -9.89 -6.38
C ALA A 116 -8.71 -10.08 -7.28
N PRO A 117 -8.55 -11.21 -7.98
CA PRO A 117 -7.55 -11.31 -9.02
C PRO A 117 -7.74 -10.21 -10.08
N CYS A 118 -6.65 -9.54 -10.46
CA CYS A 118 -6.66 -8.40 -11.38
C CYS A 118 -5.61 -8.58 -12.48
N PRO A 119 -5.76 -9.57 -13.38
CA PRO A 119 -4.73 -9.88 -14.37
C PRO A 119 -4.47 -8.74 -15.36
N SER A 120 -5.42 -7.83 -15.56
CA SER A 120 -5.24 -6.66 -16.42
C SER A 120 -4.17 -5.69 -15.92
N LEU A 121 -3.79 -5.77 -14.65
CA LEU A 121 -2.78 -4.91 -14.03
C LEU A 121 -1.37 -5.51 -14.07
N ASP A 122 -1.25 -6.79 -14.43
CA ASP A 122 0.03 -7.49 -14.45
C ASP A 122 1.00 -6.88 -15.46
N GLY A 123 2.26 -6.75 -15.05
CA GLY A 123 3.31 -6.16 -15.87
C GLY A 123 3.26 -4.64 -16.02
N LYS A 124 2.27 -3.98 -15.42
CA LYS A 124 2.06 -2.53 -15.54
C LYS A 124 2.25 -1.78 -14.23
N HIS A 125 2.12 -2.48 -13.11
CA HIS A 125 2.20 -1.89 -11.76
C HIS A 125 3.19 -2.65 -10.90
N THR A 126 3.99 -1.91 -10.13
CA THR A 126 4.96 -2.50 -9.20
C THR A 126 4.23 -3.09 -8.01
N ILE A 127 4.25 -4.41 -7.90
CA ILE A 127 3.77 -5.13 -6.72
C ILE A 127 4.86 -5.07 -5.66
N PHE A 128 4.52 -4.61 -4.45
CA PHE A 128 5.53 -4.45 -3.40
C PHE A 128 5.13 -5.01 -2.04
N GLY A 129 4.00 -5.68 -1.93
CA GLY A 129 3.59 -6.30 -0.68
C GLY A 129 2.23 -6.97 -0.77
N ARG A 130 1.72 -7.37 0.40
CA ARG A 130 0.39 -7.95 0.55
C ARG A 130 -0.18 -7.65 1.92
N VAL A 131 -1.50 -7.66 2.05
CA VAL A 131 -2.18 -7.62 3.34
C VAL A 131 -1.95 -8.96 4.04
N CYS A 132 -1.37 -8.91 5.23
CA CYS A 132 -1.11 -10.09 6.06
C CYS A 132 -2.01 -10.16 7.29
N ARG A 133 -2.61 -9.04 7.69
CA ARG A 133 -3.61 -8.95 8.76
C ARG A 133 -4.64 -7.89 8.42
N GLY A 134 -5.89 -8.09 8.86
CA GLY A 134 -6.94 -7.09 8.68
C GLY A 134 -7.53 -7.07 7.28
N MET A 135 -7.53 -8.17 6.57
CA MET A 135 -8.17 -8.23 5.25
C MET A 135 -9.67 -7.93 5.33
N ASP A 136 -10.32 -8.23 6.44
CA ASP A 136 -11.72 -7.86 6.71
C ASP A 136 -11.93 -6.34 6.68
N THR A 137 -10.98 -5.55 7.17
CA THR A 137 -11.00 -4.08 7.04
C THR A 137 -10.98 -3.67 5.56
N ILE A 138 -10.13 -4.28 4.76
CA ILE A 138 -10.04 -3.99 3.32
C ILE A 138 -11.33 -4.37 2.60
N VAL A 139 -11.92 -5.51 2.94
CA VAL A 139 -13.21 -5.92 2.38
C VAL A 139 -14.32 -4.92 2.73
N GLU A 140 -14.33 -4.44 3.96
CA GLU A 140 -15.30 -3.43 4.42
C GLU A 140 -15.14 -2.12 3.66
N ILE A 141 -13.91 -1.64 3.48
CA ILE A 141 -13.62 -0.45 2.66
C ILE A 141 -14.09 -0.67 1.22
N GLY A 142 -13.87 -1.85 0.67
CA GLY A 142 -14.26 -2.20 -0.70
C GLY A 142 -15.77 -2.25 -0.94
N ASN A 143 -16.58 -2.26 0.13
CA ASN A 143 -18.04 -2.32 0.05
C ASN A 143 -18.74 -0.99 0.35
N VAL A 144 -17.99 0.10 0.61
CA VAL A 144 -18.62 1.40 0.90
C VAL A 144 -19.35 1.95 -0.34
N PRO A 145 -20.45 2.69 -0.13
CA PRO A 145 -21.09 3.41 -1.24
C PRO A 145 -20.18 4.46 -1.84
N THR A 146 -20.18 4.55 -3.16
CA THR A 146 -19.35 5.49 -3.92
C THR A 146 -20.22 6.33 -4.87
N ASP A 147 -19.68 7.45 -5.32
CA ASP A 147 -20.27 8.26 -6.37
C ASP A 147 -19.89 7.75 -7.77
N ASP A 148 -20.32 8.47 -8.81
CA ASP A 148 -20.07 8.08 -10.21
C ASP A 148 -18.57 8.12 -10.60
N ASN A 149 -17.73 8.72 -9.76
CA ASN A 149 -16.28 8.79 -9.95
C ASN A 149 -15.52 7.80 -9.06
N ASP A 150 -16.20 6.80 -8.50
CA ASP A 150 -15.63 5.78 -7.60
C ASP A 150 -15.08 6.33 -6.29
N ARG A 151 -15.53 7.52 -5.90
CA ARG A 151 -15.13 8.13 -4.64
C ARG A 151 -16.13 7.77 -3.54
N PRO A 152 -15.66 7.29 -2.36
CA PRO A 152 -16.56 7.00 -1.25
C PRO A 152 -17.41 8.23 -0.86
N LEU A 153 -18.70 8.00 -0.61
CA LEU A 153 -19.62 9.07 -0.18
C LEU A 153 -19.28 9.60 1.19
N GLU A 154 -18.80 8.74 2.09
CA GLU A 154 -18.21 9.11 3.37
C GLU A 154 -16.71 8.83 3.31
N ASP A 155 -15.90 9.74 3.85
CA ASP A 155 -14.46 9.60 3.83
C ASP A 155 -14.01 8.33 4.59
N VAL A 156 -13.20 7.53 3.93
CA VAL A 156 -12.44 6.45 4.54
C VAL A 156 -11.03 6.97 4.75
N MET A 157 -10.66 7.22 6.00
CA MET A 157 -9.46 7.98 6.32
C MET A 157 -8.39 7.11 6.97
N ILE A 158 -7.14 7.31 6.56
CA ILE A 158 -5.98 6.79 7.27
C ILE A 158 -5.75 7.72 8.48
N LEU A 159 -5.79 7.14 9.68
CA LEU A 159 -5.62 7.89 10.94
C LEU A 159 -4.17 7.92 11.38
N GLY A 160 -3.41 6.87 11.07
CA GLY A 160 -2.01 6.75 11.46
C GLY A 160 -1.37 5.51 10.88
N ALA A 161 -0.06 5.39 11.09
CA ALA A 161 0.71 4.25 10.62
C ALA A 161 1.79 3.87 11.63
N SER A 162 2.07 2.56 11.71
CA SER A 162 3.16 2.00 12.51
C SER A 162 4.06 1.16 11.61
N VAL A 163 5.36 1.40 11.64
CA VAL A 163 6.34 0.69 10.82
C VAL A 163 7.13 -0.28 11.69
N LYS A 164 7.25 -1.53 11.22
CA LYS A 164 8.13 -2.54 11.81
C LYS A 164 9.25 -2.83 10.82
N ASP A 165 10.50 -2.59 11.24
CA ASP A 165 11.70 -2.82 10.44
C ASP A 165 12.78 -3.47 11.31
N VAL A 166 12.61 -4.74 11.63
CA VAL A 166 13.48 -5.51 12.54
C VAL A 166 14.92 -5.64 11.98
N ILE A 167 15.06 -5.68 10.65
CA ILE A 167 16.37 -5.82 10.02
C ILE A 167 17.21 -4.57 10.24
N HIS A 168 16.59 -3.39 10.21
CA HIS A 168 17.27 -2.12 10.48
C HIS A 168 17.69 -2.01 11.95
N GLU A 169 16.83 -2.46 12.85
CA GLU A 169 17.11 -2.42 14.29
C GLU A 169 18.29 -3.31 14.68
N ILE A 170 18.48 -4.45 14.03
CA ILE A 170 19.60 -5.37 14.29
C ILE A 170 20.94 -4.76 13.86
N ASN A 171 20.96 -3.92 12.86
CA ASN A 171 22.18 -3.32 12.33
C ASN A 171 22.65 -2.07 13.10
N VAL A 172 21.90 -1.63 14.10
CA VAL A 172 22.23 -0.43 14.90
C VAL A 172 23.06 -0.78 16.13
N TYR A 173 23.16 -2.06 16.49
CA TYR A 173 24.00 -2.50 17.61
C TYR A 173 25.30 -3.14 17.09
N PRO A 174 26.44 -2.51 17.34
CA PRO A 174 27.74 -3.12 17.02
C PRO A 174 28.03 -4.34 17.90
#